data_9d4a16d7b9c45b17fc51aa01dff6bc0c
#
_entry.id   9d4a16d7b9c45b17fc51aa01dff6bc0c
#
_cell.length_a   1.000
_cell.length_b   1.000
_cell.length_c   1.000
_cell.angle_alpha   90.00
_cell.angle_beta   90.00
_cell.angle_gamma   90.00
#
_symmetry.space_group_name_H-M   'P 1'
#
loop_
_entity.id
_entity.type
_entity.pdbx_description
1 polymer ?
#
loop_
_entity_poly.entity_id
_entity_poly.type
_entity_poly.pdbx_seq_one_letter_code
_entity_poly.pdbx_strand_id
1 'polypeptide(L)'
;MNSGNANAFTGKKGAAAVELSADIVAKALGCPEDEVFLASTGVIGEPLPAEKFSGVIDALKDAQGTASWLEAAKAIMTTDTFPKVSSASIDLDGQTVTINGIAKGAGMIAPDMATMLSFIYTDVPVAAPVLQAVLSGQVDGSFNAITVDSDTSTSDTVLLFATGAAASRGVEPINAETDPRIVVVRAALADVMVDLAHQIVRDGEGARKFVEVSVEGAESDGSARKIAMAIANSPLVKTAVAGEDANWGRVVMAVGKAGEPADRDRLAIWFGDVRVAVDGERDPDYSEAAASAVMKEEEIRLRVDLGLGLGTATVWTCDLTKEYVAINGDYRS
;
A
#
# COMPACT_ATOMS: atom_id res chain seq x y z
N MET A 1 -11.21 8.11 -12.96
CA MET A 1 -10.12 8.64 -12.13
C MET A 1 -9.42 9.77 -12.85
N ASN A 2 -8.99 10.83 -12.12
CA ASN A 2 -8.11 11.85 -12.64
C ASN A 2 -6.81 11.96 -11.81
N SER A 3 -5.72 12.35 -12.48
CA SER A 3 -4.42 12.63 -11.89
C SER A 3 -4.03 14.08 -12.15
N GLY A 4 -3.37 14.72 -11.17
CA GLY A 4 -2.94 16.12 -11.21
C GLY A 4 -3.76 17.08 -10.35
N ASN A 5 -4.97 16.69 -9.92
CA ASN A 5 -5.83 17.45 -9.01
C ASN A 5 -6.54 16.50 -8.06
N ALA A 6 -6.35 16.69 -6.75
CA ALA A 6 -6.93 15.83 -5.71
C ALA A 6 -8.40 16.11 -5.44
N ASN A 7 -8.94 17.26 -5.88
CA ASN A 7 -10.27 17.77 -5.52
C ASN A 7 -10.51 17.75 -3.98
N ALA A 8 -9.46 17.90 -3.20
CA ALA A 8 -9.49 17.91 -1.75
C ALA A 8 -9.40 19.35 -1.23
N PHE A 9 -10.11 19.64 -0.12
CA PHE A 9 -10.22 20.99 0.46
C PHE A 9 -10.76 22.05 -0.51
N THR A 10 -11.72 21.67 -1.37
CA THR A 10 -12.32 22.52 -2.41
C THR A 10 -13.76 22.92 -2.12
N GLY A 11 -14.29 22.52 -0.96
CA GLY A 11 -15.60 22.92 -0.45
C GLY A 11 -16.75 22.60 -1.42
N LYS A 12 -17.71 23.53 -1.54
CA LYS A 12 -18.89 23.33 -2.42
C LYS A 12 -18.54 23.19 -3.89
N LYS A 13 -17.44 23.80 -4.35
CA LYS A 13 -16.98 23.66 -5.75
C LYS A 13 -16.51 22.24 -6.01
N GLY A 14 -15.83 21.63 -5.03
CA GLY A 14 -15.39 20.23 -5.12
C GLY A 14 -16.57 19.26 -5.15
N ALA A 15 -17.58 19.47 -4.34
CA ALA A 15 -18.82 18.68 -4.38
C ALA A 15 -19.50 18.75 -5.75
N ALA A 16 -19.67 19.97 -6.29
CA ALA A 16 -20.24 20.16 -7.63
C ALA A 16 -19.38 19.52 -8.73
N ALA A 17 -18.04 19.51 -8.58
CA ALA A 17 -17.15 18.85 -9.52
C ALA A 17 -17.31 17.32 -9.48
N VAL A 18 -17.55 16.72 -8.30
CA VAL A 18 -17.85 15.28 -8.16
C VAL A 18 -19.15 14.95 -8.88
N GLU A 19 -20.24 15.67 -8.60
CA GLU A 19 -21.54 15.47 -9.25
C GLU A 19 -21.43 15.59 -10.78
N LEU A 20 -20.78 16.66 -11.28
CA LEU A 20 -20.58 16.87 -12.71
C LEU A 20 -19.72 15.73 -13.34
N SER A 21 -18.69 15.26 -12.64
CA SER A 21 -17.85 14.16 -13.14
C SER A 21 -18.64 12.87 -13.29
N ALA A 22 -19.47 12.53 -12.29
CA ALA A 22 -20.34 11.36 -12.32
C ALA A 22 -21.37 11.47 -13.46
N ASP A 23 -22.04 12.60 -13.60
CA ASP A 23 -23.04 12.87 -14.65
C ASP A 23 -22.45 12.72 -16.07
N ILE A 24 -21.25 13.32 -16.32
CA ILE A 24 -20.57 13.21 -17.62
C ILE A 24 -20.27 11.75 -17.96
N VAL A 25 -19.72 10.99 -17.00
CA VAL A 25 -19.34 9.58 -17.21
C VAL A 25 -20.59 8.70 -17.38
N ALA A 26 -21.60 8.88 -16.52
CA ALA A 26 -22.85 8.13 -16.57
C ALA A 26 -23.56 8.30 -17.92
N LYS A 27 -23.65 9.54 -18.42
CA LYS A 27 -24.23 9.83 -19.75
C LYS A 27 -23.44 9.19 -20.90
N ALA A 28 -22.12 9.26 -20.86
CA ALA A 28 -21.27 8.70 -21.90
C ALA A 28 -21.35 7.18 -21.97
N LEU A 29 -21.43 6.51 -20.79
CA LEU A 29 -21.47 5.05 -20.68
C LEU A 29 -22.90 4.49 -20.71
N GLY A 30 -23.92 5.31 -20.45
CA GLY A 30 -25.33 4.89 -20.39
C GLY A 30 -25.65 4.08 -19.14
N CYS A 31 -25.01 4.40 -18.00
CA CYS A 31 -25.26 3.79 -16.70
C CYS A 31 -25.81 4.81 -15.68
N PRO A 32 -26.40 4.38 -14.56
CA PRO A 32 -26.75 5.26 -13.44
C PRO A 32 -25.54 5.96 -12.83
N GLU A 33 -25.71 7.17 -12.27
CA GLU A 33 -24.61 7.92 -11.65
C GLU A 33 -24.05 7.22 -10.40
N ASP A 34 -24.86 6.49 -9.66
CA ASP A 34 -24.48 5.72 -8.47
C ASP A 34 -23.65 4.47 -8.79
N GLU A 35 -23.52 4.11 -10.07
CA GLU A 35 -22.59 3.08 -10.57
C GLU A 35 -21.24 3.66 -10.98
N VAL A 36 -21.03 4.98 -10.91
CA VAL A 36 -19.78 5.66 -11.25
C VAL A 36 -18.92 5.86 -10.01
N PHE A 37 -17.84 5.12 -9.90
CA PHE A 37 -16.84 5.29 -8.84
C PHE A 37 -15.78 6.31 -9.26
N LEU A 38 -15.55 7.31 -8.42
CA LEU A 38 -14.61 8.39 -8.69
C LEU A 38 -13.40 8.31 -7.77
N ALA A 39 -12.23 8.65 -8.30
CA ALA A 39 -10.99 8.82 -7.54
C ALA A 39 -10.17 9.96 -8.13
N SER A 40 -9.54 10.76 -7.27
CA SER A 40 -8.76 11.94 -7.66
C SER A 40 -7.44 11.97 -6.89
N THR A 41 -6.36 12.42 -7.52
CA THR A 41 -5.05 12.60 -6.89
C THR A 41 -4.29 13.76 -7.50
N GLY A 42 -3.42 14.41 -6.71
CA GLY A 42 -2.58 15.53 -7.13
C GLY A 42 -2.72 16.74 -6.19
N VAL A 43 -2.74 17.94 -6.76
CA VAL A 43 -2.76 19.21 -6.02
C VAL A 43 -4.00 19.33 -5.13
N ILE A 44 -3.79 19.72 -3.86
CA ILE A 44 -4.81 20.00 -2.86
C ILE A 44 -5.19 21.50 -2.89
N GLY A 45 -6.46 21.82 -2.66
CA GLY A 45 -6.96 23.21 -2.54
C GLY A 45 -7.36 23.85 -3.86
N GLU A 46 -7.08 23.23 -5.00
CA GLU A 46 -7.49 23.72 -6.32
C GLU A 46 -8.79 23.01 -6.77
N PRO A 47 -9.83 23.75 -7.16
CA PRO A 47 -11.06 23.15 -7.68
C PRO A 47 -10.81 22.35 -8.95
N LEU A 48 -11.38 21.15 -9.03
CA LEU A 48 -11.28 20.28 -10.20
C LEU A 48 -12.12 20.87 -11.37
N PRO A 49 -11.53 21.14 -12.53
CA PRO A 49 -12.24 21.60 -13.71
C PRO A 49 -12.94 20.44 -14.42
N ALA A 50 -13.99 19.88 -13.79
CA ALA A 50 -14.66 18.64 -14.20
C ALA A 50 -15.31 18.74 -15.59
N GLU A 51 -15.64 19.95 -16.07
CA GLU A 51 -16.17 20.20 -17.41
C GLU A 51 -15.23 19.73 -18.53
N LYS A 52 -13.92 19.64 -18.25
CA LYS A 52 -12.93 19.13 -19.21
C LYS A 52 -13.11 17.66 -19.53
N PHE A 53 -13.77 16.88 -18.66
CA PHE A 53 -13.99 15.46 -18.90
C PHE A 53 -14.90 15.21 -20.10
N SER A 54 -15.85 16.08 -20.39
CA SER A 54 -16.70 15.98 -21.57
C SER A 54 -15.93 15.96 -22.90
N GLY A 55 -14.73 16.57 -22.92
CA GLY A 55 -13.88 16.60 -24.11
C GLY A 55 -13.04 15.34 -24.34
N VAL A 56 -12.94 14.44 -23.36
CA VAL A 56 -12.06 13.25 -23.42
C VAL A 56 -12.76 11.92 -23.18
N ILE A 57 -13.97 11.93 -22.63
CA ILE A 57 -14.66 10.71 -22.22
C ILE A 57 -14.98 9.76 -23.37
N ASP A 58 -15.35 10.30 -24.55
CA ASP A 58 -15.64 9.48 -25.73
C ASP A 58 -14.36 8.75 -26.21
N ALA A 59 -13.22 9.44 -26.25
CA ALA A 59 -11.95 8.81 -26.60
C ALA A 59 -11.54 7.71 -25.60
N LEU A 60 -11.79 7.92 -24.31
CA LEU A 60 -11.55 6.89 -23.28
C LEU A 60 -12.48 5.68 -23.46
N LYS A 61 -13.73 5.92 -23.80
CA LYS A 61 -14.71 4.87 -24.10
C LYS A 61 -14.28 4.05 -25.32
N ASP A 62 -13.85 4.69 -26.38
CA ASP A 62 -13.38 4.03 -27.60
C ASP A 62 -12.09 3.23 -27.40
N ALA A 63 -11.28 3.60 -26.39
CA ALA A 63 -10.05 2.88 -26.02
C ALA A 63 -10.31 1.64 -25.16
N GLN A 64 -11.54 1.38 -24.73
CA GLN A 64 -11.87 0.19 -23.93
C GLN A 64 -11.47 -1.10 -24.65
N GLY A 65 -10.79 -2.01 -23.92
CA GLY A 65 -10.36 -3.29 -24.46
C GLY A 65 -9.11 -3.24 -25.35
N THR A 66 -8.58 -2.05 -25.65
CA THR A 66 -7.34 -1.89 -26.46
C THR A 66 -6.15 -1.40 -25.63
N ALA A 67 -6.38 -0.64 -24.56
CA ALA A 67 -5.33 -0.18 -23.64
C ALA A 67 -4.87 -1.31 -22.71
N SER A 68 -3.57 -1.35 -22.42
CA SER A 68 -3.00 -2.30 -21.45
C SER A 68 -3.11 -1.78 -20.00
N TRP A 69 -3.02 -2.68 -19.03
CA TRP A 69 -2.92 -2.32 -17.62
C TRP A 69 -1.74 -1.39 -17.34
N LEU A 70 -0.61 -1.59 -18.06
CA LEU A 70 0.58 -0.76 -17.94
C LEU A 70 0.32 0.68 -18.39
N GLU A 71 -0.44 0.90 -19.46
CA GLU A 71 -0.83 2.24 -19.92
C GLU A 71 -1.75 2.92 -18.92
N ALA A 72 -2.71 2.18 -18.36
CA ALA A 72 -3.57 2.68 -17.30
C ALA A 72 -2.77 3.06 -16.05
N ALA A 73 -1.82 2.22 -15.63
CA ALA A 73 -0.94 2.49 -14.47
C ALA A 73 -0.08 3.74 -14.71
N LYS A 74 0.47 3.94 -15.91
CA LYS A 74 1.21 5.15 -16.28
C LYS A 74 0.35 6.41 -16.22
N ALA A 75 -0.92 6.32 -16.62
CA ALA A 75 -1.83 7.46 -16.66
C ALA A 75 -2.24 7.99 -15.28
N ILE A 76 -2.09 7.16 -14.23
CA ILE A 76 -2.47 7.53 -12.86
C ILE A 76 -1.31 8.03 -11.99
N MET A 77 -0.08 7.98 -12.49
CA MET A 77 1.13 8.44 -11.80
C MET A 77 1.11 9.95 -11.51
N THR A 78 1.77 10.34 -10.41
CA THR A 78 2.07 11.75 -10.07
C THR A 78 3.57 11.93 -9.85
N THR A 79 4.07 11.71 -8.63
CA THR A 79 5.50 11.69 -8.29
C THR A 79 6.14 10.34 -8.50
N ASP A 80 5.35 9.33 -8.84
CA ASP A 80 5.81 7.98 -9.11
C ASP A 80 6.90 7.93 -10.19
N THR A 81 7.94 7.12 -9.99
CA THR A 81 9.04 6.97 -10.97
C THR A 81 8.80 5.80 -11.93
N PHE A 82 7.94 4.85 -11.56
CA PHE A 82 7.53 3.73 -12.42
C PHE A 82 6.06 3.34 -12.19
N PRO A 83 5.39 2.80 -13.22
CA PRO A 83 4.02 2.33 -13.12
C PRO A 83 3.94 1.03 -12.33
N LYS A 84 2.96 0.91 -11.43
CA LYS A 84 2.77 -0.23 -10.54
C LYS A 84 1.66 -1.12 -11.05
N VAL A 85 2.01 -2.36 -11.38
CA VAL A 85 1.08 -3.37 -11.93
C VAL A 85 1.37 -4.71 -11.26
N SER A 86 0.32 -5.43 -10.89
CA SER A 86 0.41 -6.80 -10.39
C SER A 86 -0.70 -7.65 -10.97
N SER A 87 -0.43 -8.95 -11.19
CA SER A 87 -1.39 -9.88 -11.74
C SER A 87 -1.20 -11.27 -11.16
N ALA A 88 -2.32 -11.94 -10.89
CA ALA A 88 -2.34 -13.34 -10.51
C ALA A 88 -3.32 -14.14 -11.37
N SER A 89 -3.03 -15.41 -11.55
CA SER A 89 -3.92 -16.37 -12.20
C SER A 89 -4.11 -17.59 -11.31
N ILE A 90 -5.34 -18.01 -11.13
CA ILE A 90 -5.69 -19.19 -10.32
C ILE A 90 -6.64 -20.10 -11.10
N ASP A 91 -6.71 -21.36 -10.72
CA ASP A 91 -7.71 -22.29 -11.22
C ASP A 91 -8.94 -22.29 -10.31
N LEU A 92 -10.12 -22.06 -10.88
CA LEU A 92 -11.41 -22.23 -10.23
C LEU A 92 -12.30 -23.09 -11.13
N ASP A 93 -12.76 -24.22 -10.58
CA ASP A 93 -13.64 -25.16 -11.30
C ASP A 93 -13.03 -25.65 -12.63
N GLY A 94 -11.69 -25.80 -12.70
CA GLY A 94 -10.98 -26.18 -13.91
C GLY A 94 -10.85 -25.07 -14.97
N GLN A 95 -11.13 -23.83 -14.58
CA GLN A 95 -11.01 -22.64 -15.44
C GLN A 95 -9.99 -21.68 -14.87
N THR A 96 -9.13 -21.15 -15.74
CA THR A 96 -8.23 -20.06 -15.33
C THR A 96 -9.01 -18.78 -15.16
N VAL A 97 -8.91 -18.18 -13.98
CA VAL A 97 -9.41 -16.83 -13.66
C VAL A 97 -8.25 -15.92 -13.31
N THR A 98 -8.42 -14.61 -13.48
CA THR A 98 -7.37 -13.63 -13.32
C THR A 98 -7.74 -12.55 -12.33
N ILE A 99 -6.72 -12.02 -11.64
CA ILE A 99 -6.80 -10.81 -10.83
C ILE A 99 -5.73 -9.88 -11.37
N ASN A 100 -6.11 -8.66 -11.76
CA ASN A 100 -5.18 -7.64 -12.24
C ASN A 100 -5.34 -6.39 -11.39
N GLY A 101 -4.24 -5.84 -10.93
CA GLY A 101 -4.23 -4.63 -10.13
C GLY A 101 -3.24 -3.60 -10.66
N ILE A 102 -3.61 -2.32 -10.52
CA ILE A 102 -2.73 -1.19 -10.72
C ILE A 102 -2.77 -0.32 -9.47
N ALA A 103 -1.67 0.35 -9.17
CA ALA A 103 -1.60 1.30 -8.07
C ALA A 103 -0.73 2.50 -8.42
N LYS A 104 -0.88 3.58 -7.64
CA LYS A 104 0.00 4.73 -7.63
C LYS A 104 0.27 5.20 -6.21
N GLY A 105 1.42 5.81 -6.00
CA GLY A 105 1.87 6.41 -4.75
C GLY A 105 3.38 6.31 -4.61
N ALA A 106 4.00 7.37 -4.09
CA ALA A 106 5.43 7.46 -3.81
C ALA A 106 5.74 8.34 -2.59
N GLY A 107 4.84 9.26 -2.21
CA GLY A 107 4.90 10.10 -1.02
C GLY A 107 3.52 10.35 -0.45
N MET A 108 3.48 10.90 0.78
CA MET A 108 2.27 11.02 1.60
C MET A 108 1.63 9.64 1.79
N ILE A 109 2.44 8.65 2.24
CA ILE A 109 2.05 7.26 2.44
C ILE A 109 2.17 6.87 3.91
N ALA A 110 1.02 6.66 4.55
CA ALA A 110 0.91 6.11 5.92
C ALA A 110 -0.39 5.31 6.07
N PRO A 111 -0.47 4.32 7.00
CA PRO A 111 -1.67 3.51 7.22
C PRO A 111 -2.91 4.36 7.52
N ASP A 112 -4.07 3.78 7.21
CA ASP A 112 -5.41 4.27 7.51
C ASP A 112 -5.87 5.52 6.73
N MET A 113 -5.04 6.14 5.92
CA MET A 113 -5.39 7.19 4.93
C MET A 113 -4.13 7.77 4.26
N ALA A 114 -3.59 7.09 3.24
CA ALA A 114 -2.37 7.49 2.50
C ALA A 114 -2.69 7.95 1.04
N THR A 115 -1.86 8.75 0.35
CA THR A 115 -2.09 9.17 -1.05
C THR A 115 -1.88 8.01 -2.03
N MET A 116 -2.54 6.90 -1.74
CA MET A 116 -2.47 5.69 -2.53
C MET A 116 -3.80 5.48 -3.25
N LEU A 117 -3.74 5.25 -4.54
CA LEU A 117 -4.88 4.77 -5.29
C LEU A 117 -4.56 3.38 -5.82
N SER A 118 -5.47 2.44 -5.64
CA SER A 118 -5.37 1.10 -6.21
C SER A 118 -6.69 0.66 -6.82
N PHE A 119 -6.60 0.12 -8.02
CA PHE A 119 -7.73 -0.40 -8.77
C PHE A 119 -7.46 -1.84 -9.14
N ILE A 120 -8.27 -2.76 -8.61
CA ILE A 120 -8.09 -4.19 -8.77
C ILE A 120 -9.33 -4.77 -9.46
N TYR A 121 -9.11 -5.64 -10.42
CA TYR A 121 -10.16 -6.26 -11.22
C TYR A 121 -9.98 -7.77 -11.27
N THR A 122 -11.09 -8.50 -11.18
CA THR A 122 -11.11 -9.95 -11.41
C THR A 122 -12.28 -10.34 -12.29
N ASP A 123 -12.12 -11.42 -13.03
CA ASP A 123 -13.21 -12.02 -13.82
C ASP A 123 -14.00 -13.09 -13.04
N VAL A 124 -13.64 -13.35 -11.79
CA VAL A 124 -14.35 -14.26 -10.89
C VAL A 124 -15.78 -13.76 -10.63
N PRO A 125 -16.82 -14.59 -10.76
CA PRO A 125 -18.17 -14.23 -10.38
C PRO A 125 -18.34 -14.28 -8.85
N VAL A 126 -18.16 -13.15 -8.17
CA VAL A 126 -18.30 -13.02 -6.72
C VAL A 126 -19.37 -12.00 -6.38
N ALA A 127 -20.27 -12.34 -5.48
CA ALA A 127 -21.27 -11.40 -4.98
C ALA A 127 -20.62 -10.22 -4.23
N ALA A 128 -21.14 -9.00 -4.44
CA ALA A 128 -20.56 -7.77 -3.89
C ALA A 128 -20.32 -7.80 -2.37
N PRO A 129 -21.22 -8.33 -1.50
CA PRO A 129 -20.93 -8.42 -0.07
C PRO A 129 -19.75 -9.33 0.26
N VAL A 130 -19.59 -10.44 -0.46
CA VAL A 130 -18.46 -11.37 -0.29
C VAL A 130 -17.17 -10.70 -0.76
N LEU A 131 -17.22 -10.01 -1.91
CA LEU A 131 -16.09 -9.27 -2.45
C LEU A 131 -15.60 -8.18 -1.48
N GLN A 132 -16.53 -7.44 -0.87
CA GLN A 132 -16.21 -6.44 0.15
C GLN A 132 -15.55 -7.07 1.39
N ALA A 133 -16.07 -8.19 1.89
CA ALA A 133 -15.49 -8.90 3.02
C ALA A 133 -14.07 -9.40 2.73
N VAL A 134 -13.84 -9.92 1.52
CA VAL A 134 -12.51 -10.35 1.06
C VAL A 134 -11.56 -9.17 1.01
N LEU A 135 -11.93 -8.05 0.40
CA LEU A 135 -11.10 -6.84 0.33
C LEU A 135 -10.75 -6.33 1.73
N SER A 136 -11.75 -6.13 2.59
CA SER A 136 -11.55 -5.61 3.95
C SER A 136 -10.62 -6.48 4.78
N GLY A 137 -10.67 -7.80 4.59
CA GLY A 137 -9.79 -8.73 5.30
C GLY A 137 -8.34 -8.74 4.81
N GLN A 138 -8.00 -8.10 3.67
CA GLN A 138 -6.64 -8.09 3.13
C GLN A 138 -5.95 -6.72 3.24
N VAL A 139 -6.68 -5.64 3.45
CA VAL A 139 -6.13 -4.27 3.48
C VAL A 139 -5.10 -4.11 4.61
N ASP A 140 -5.37 -4.68 5.78
CA ASP A 140 -4.49 -4.54 6.95
C ASP A 140 -3.13 -5.24 6.79
N GLY A 141 -3.07 -6.30 6.00
CA GLY A 141 -1.83 -7.03 5.71
C GLY A 141 -1.11 -6.53 4.45
N SER A 142 -1.60 -5.47 3.79
CA SER A 142 -1.06 -4.95 2.54
C SER A 142 -0.93 -3.43 2.58
N PHE A 143 -1.87 -2.69 2.03
CA PHE A 143 -1.79 -1.23 1.92
C PHE A 143 -1.76 -0.51 3.27
N ASN A 144 -2.44 -1.04 4.29
CA ASN A 144 -2.33 -0.49 5.64
C ASN A 144 -1.04 -0.91 6.36
N ALA A 145 -0.24 -1.82 5.83
CA ALA A 145 1.03 -2.27 6.42
C ALA A 145 2.26 -1.55 5.83
N ILE A 146 2.07 -0.49 5.06
CA ILE A 146 3.18 0.26 4.46
C ILE A 146 3.22 1.71 4.95
N THR A 147 4.42 2.30 4.94
CA THR A 147 4.61 3.75 5.15
C THR A 147 5.85 4.25 4.42
N VAL A 148 5.80 5.48 3.91
CA VAL A 148 6.95 6.18 3.32
C VAL A 148 7.42 7.29 4.24
N ASP A 149 6.53 8.19 4.64
CA ASP A 149 6.87 9.43 5.35
C ASP A 149 6.00 9.72 6.58
N SER A 150 5.11 8.80 6.94
CA SER A 150 4.16 8.93 8.05
C SER A 150 3.04 9.97 7.86
N ASP A 151 2.96 10.60 6.68
CA ASP A 151 1.92 11.57 6.39
C ASP A 151 0.72 10.89 5.74
N THR A 152 -0.47 11.09 6.35
CA THR A 152 -1.73 10.58 5.83
C THR A 152 -2.28 11.48 4.73
N SER A 153 -3.03 10.91 3.78
CA SER A 153 -3.57 11.63 2.63
C SER A 153 -5.06 11.96 2.78
N THR A 154 -5.52 12.73 1.82
CA THR A 154 -6.94 13.13 1.65
C THR A 154 -7.69 12.27 0.63
N SER A 155 -7.01 11.38 -0.10
CA SER A 155 -7.55 10.83 -1.36
C SER A 155 -7.48 9.31 -1.49
N ASP A 156 -7.15 8.59 -0.42
CA ASP A 156 -6.93 7.14 -0.50
C ASP A 156 -8.15 6.38 -0.97
N THR A 157 -7.89 5.48 -1.90
CA THR A 157 -8.96 4.68 -2.48
C THR A 157 -8.42 3.33 -2.92
N VAL A 158 -9.03 2.26 -2.46
CA VAL A 158 -8.86 0.91 -3.01
C VAL A 158 -10.20 0.44 -3.54
N LEU A 159 -10.29 0.21 -4.84
CA LEU A 159 -11.49 -0.32 -5.50
C LEU A 159 -11.21 -1.71 -6.05
N LEU A 160 -12.07 -2.66 -5.71
CA LEU A 160 -12.03 -4.03 -6.20
C LEU A 160 -13.31 -4.34 -6.98
N PHE A 161 -13.17 -4.72 -8.23
CA PHE A 161 -14.26 -5.04 -9.14
C PHE A 161 -14.21 -6.50 -9.57
N ALA A 162 -15.34 -7.19 -9.46
CA ALA A 162 -15.55 -8.53 -10.00
C ALA A 162 -16.49 -8.45 -11.21
N THR A 163 -15.97 -8.67 -12.41
CA THR A 163 -16.76 -8.58 -13.65
C THR A 163 -17.68 -9.79 -13.86
N GLY A 164 -17.37 -10.92 -13.21
CA GLY A 164 -18.13 -12.16 -13.37
C GLY A 164 -17.96 -12.84 -14.73
N ALA A 165 -17.03 -12.35 -15.57
CA ALA A 165 -16.90 -12.86 -16.95
C ALA A 165 -16.54 -14.35 -17.02
N ALA A 166 -15.92 -14.92 -15.97
CA ALA A 166 -15.60 -16.34 -15.91
C ALA A 166 -16.83 -17.24 -15.79
N ALA A 167 -17.99 -16.71 -15.41
CA ALA A 167 -19.25 -17.48 -15.41
C ALA A 167 -19.60 -18.02 -16.80
N SER A 168 -19.28 -17.28 -17.87
CA SER A 168 -19.49 -17.73 -19.25
C SER A 168 -18.60 -18.92 -19.63
N ARG A 169 -17.55 -19.21 -18.85
CA ARG A 169 -16.64 -20.35 -19.02
C ARG A 169 -16.95 -21.51 -18.07
N GLY A 170 -18.02 -21.39 -17.27
CA GLY A 170 -18.47 -22.44 -16.37
C GLY A 170 -18.00 -22.31 -14.93
N VAL A 171 -17.45 -21.15 -14.52
CA VAL A 171 -17.16 -20.87 -13.12
C VAL A 171 -18.45 -20.50 -12.41
N GLU A 172 -18.84 -21.28 -11.40
CA GLU A 172 -20.05 -21.02 -10.64
C GLU A 172 -19.91 -19.78 -9.75
N PRO A 173 -20.96 -18.95 -9.59
CA PRO A 173 -20.92 -17.77 -8.73
C PRO A 173 -20.63 -18.10 -7.26
N ILE A 174 -19.75 -17.29 -6.63
CA ILE A 174 -19.45 -17.34 -5.20
C ILE A 174 -20.37 -16.33 -4.49
N ASN A 175 -21.37 -16.84 -3.77
CA ASN A 175 -22.42 -16.03 -3.14
C ASN A 175 -22.30 -15.94 -1.61
N ALA A 176 -21.38 -16.69 -1.00
CA ALA A 176 -21.19 -16.71 0.46
C ALA A 176 -19.70 -16.81 0.82
N GLU A 177 -19.31 -16.21 1.95
CA GLU A 177 -17.94 -16.29 2.48
C GLU A 177 -17.53 -17.70 2.90
N THR A 178 -18.52 -18.58 3.11
CA THR A 178 -18.30 -19.99 3.45
C THR A 178 -18.00 -20.88 2.25
N ASP A 179 -18.06 -20.35 1.01
CA ASP A 179 -17.67 -21.10 -0.19
C ASP A 179 -16.18 -21.44 -0.10
N PRO A 180 -15.80 -22.74 -0.19
CA PRO A 180 -14.40 -23.12 -0.04
C PRO A 180 -13.47 -22.51 -1.10
N ARG A 181 -13.97 -22.15 -2.28
CA ARG A 181 -13.20 -21.51 -3.35
C ARG A 181 -12.74 -20.10 -2.99
N ILE A 182 -13.41 -19.43 -2.03
CA ILE A 182 -13.04 -18.09 -1.59
C ILE A 182 -11.63 -18.05 -0.96
N VAL A 183 -11.15 -19.16 -0.43
CA VAL A 183 -9.80 -19.25 0.17
C VAL A 183 -8.72 -18.99 -0.88
N VAL A 184 -8.89 -19.59 -2.08
CA VAL A 184 -7.92 -19.44 -3.18
C VAL A 184 -7.99 -18.03 -3.77
N VAL A 185 -9.21 -17.48 -3.95
CA VAL A 185 -9.41 -16.10 -4.42
C VAL A 185 -8.79 -15.10 -3.44
N ARG A 186 -9.02 -15.30 -2.14
CA ARG A 186 -8.47 -14.45 -1.08
C ARG A 186 -6.95 -14.45 -1.07
N ALA A 187 -6.32 -15.62 -1.18
CA ALA A 187 -4.87 -15.75 -1.21
C ALA A 187 -4.26 -15.02 -2.42
N ALA A 188 -4.81 -15.23 -3.61
CA ALA A 188 -4.33 -14.57 -4.83
C ALA A 188 -4.54 -13.05 -4.80
N LEU A 189 -5.66 -12.58 -4.20
CA LEU A 189 -5.89 -11.16 -4.00
C LEU A 189 -4.87 -10.58 -3.02
N ALA A 190 -4.58 -11.28 -1.91
CA ALA A 190 -3.57 -10.86 -0.95
C ALA A 190 -2.19 -10.70 -1.61
N ASP A 191 -1.77 -11.67 -2.43
CA ASP A 191 -0.50 -11.60 -3.15
C ASP A 191 -0.43 -10.38 -4.07
N VAL A 192 -1.49 -10.09 -4.84
CA VAL A 192 -1.57 -8.91 -5.70
C VAL A 192 -1.52 -7.62 -4.88
N MET A 193 -2.25 -7.54 -3.78
CA MET A 193 -2.29 -6.34 -2.93
C MET A 193 -0.94 -6.10 -2.22
N VAL A 194 -0.29 -7.14 -1.73
CA VAL A 194 1.04 -7.05 -1.09
C VAL A 194 2.10 -6.63 -2.12
N ASP A 195 2.09 -7.23 -3.31
CA ASP A 195 3.03 -6.85 -4.37
C ASP A 195 2.86 -5.38 -4.77
N LEU A 196 1.62 -4.89 -4.96
CA LEU A 196 1.37 -3.47 -5.24
C LEU A 196 1.82 -2.57 -4.09
N ALA A 197 1.57 -2.96 -2.84
CA ALA A 197 2.02 -2.22 -1.65
C ALA A 197 3.55 -2.14 -1.58
N HIS A 198 4.26 -3.24 -1.88
CA HIS A 198 5.73 -3.26 -1.95
C HIS A 198 6.27 -2.38 -3.08
N GLN A 199 5.61 -2.36 -4.25
CA GLN A 199 5.98 -1.47 -5.35
C GLN A 199 5.86 0.01 -4.96
N ILE A 200 4.83 0.38 -4.17
CA ILE A 200 4.68 1.74 -3.62
C ILE A 200 5.85 2.10 -2.70
N VAL A 201 6.21 1.22 -1.76
CA VAL A 201 7.32 1.45 -0.82
C VAL A 201 8.67 1.56 -1.55
N ARG A 202 8.91 0.70 -2.54
CA ARG A 202 10.14 0.73 -3.36
C ARG A 202 10.29 2.00 -4.17
N ASP A 203 9.17 2.62 -4.52
CA ASP A 203 9.10 3.90 -5.23
C ASP A 203 8.98 5.11 -4.29
N GLY A 204 9.18 4.92 -2.99
CA GLY A 204 9.15 6.01 -2.02
C GLY A 204 10.05 7.16 -2.45
N GLU A 205 9.56 8.40 -2.35
CA GLU A 205 10.28 9.60 -2.82
C GLU A 205 11.70 9.66 -2.28
N GLY A 206 12.68 9.54 -3.17
CA GLY A 206 14.10 9.52 -2.84
C GLY A 206 14.61 8.24 -2.16
N ALA A 207 13.80 7.19 -2.10
CA ALA A 207 14.18 5.91 -1.48
C ALA A 207 15.25 5.17 -2.31
N ARG A 208 16.11 4.44 -1.61
CA ARG A 208 17.13 3.57 -2.18
C ARG A 208 17.10 2.18 -1.60
N LYS A 209 16.41 2.01 -0.46
CA LYS A 209 16.36 0.75 0.28
C LYS A 209 14.92 0.44 0.68
N PHE A 210 14.55 -0.81 0.48
CA PHE A 210 13.29 -1.39 0.99
C PHE A 210 13.54 -2.01 2.36
N VAL A 211 12.68 -1.73 3.33
CA VAL A 211 12.83 -2.21 4.70
C VAL A 211 11.59 -2.95 5.16
N GLU A 212 11.73 -4.22 5.47
CA GLU A 212 10.75 -5.01 6.20
C GLU A 212 11.00 -4.87 7.70
N VAL A 213 10.00 -4.50 8.47
CA VAL A 213 10.04 -4.41 9.93
C VAL A 213 9.08 -5.45 10.50
N SER A 214 9.62 -6.50 11.09
CA SER A 214 8.86 -7.56 11.76
C SER A 214 9.00 -7.45 13.27
N VAL A 215 7.87 -7.37 13.97
CA VAL A 215 7.79 -7.37 15.43
C VAL A 215 7.08 -8.64 15.87
N GLU A 216 7.68 -9.37 16.79
CA GLU A 216 7.14 -10.60 17.38
C GLU A 216 7.23 -10.54 18.91
N GLY A 217 6.58 -11.48 19.58
CA GLY A 217 6.61 -11.55 21.04
C GLY A 217 5.87 -10.42 21.77
N ALA A 218 5.02 -9.64 21.10
CA ALA A 218 4.21 -8.60 21.71
C ALA A 218 3.00 -9.18 22.47
N GLU A 219 2.36 -8.37 23.32
CA GLU A 219 1.16 -8.79 24.04
C GLU A 219 -0.03 -9.12 23.11
N SER A 220 -0.09 -8.45 21.94
CA SER A 220 -1.10 -8.68 20.90
C SER A 220 -0.57 -8.25 19.53
N ASP A 221 -1.24 -8.70 18.45
CA ASP A 221 -0.92 -8.26 17.09
C ASP A 221 -1.09 -6.74 16.93
N GLY A 222 -2.08 -6.14 17.59
CA GLY A 222 -2.28 -4.69 17.61
C GLY A 222 -1.13 -3.94 18.26
N SER A 223 -0.57 -4.45 19.37
CA SER A 223 0.63 -3.90 20.02
C SER A 223 1.86 -4.08 19.13
N ALA A 224 2.06 -5.27 18.55
CA ALA A 224 3.14 -5.52 17.60
C ALA A 224 3.11 -4.54 16.41
N ARG A 225 1.91 -4.30 15.84
CA ARG A 225 1.71 -3.37 14.72
C ARG A 225 2.10 -1.93 15.08
N LYS A 226 1.66 -1.43 16.23
CA LYS A 226 1.99 -0.08 16.68
C LYS A 226 3.50 0.09 16.88
N ILE A 227 4.17 -0.91 17.44
CA ILE A 227 5.63 -0.90 17.61
C ILE A 227 6.32 -0.95 16.25
N ALA A 228 5.90 -1.84 15.35
CA ALA A 228 6.46 -1.93 14.01
C ALA A 228 6.32 -0.60 13.24
N MET A 229 5.15 0.04 13.30
CA MET A 229 4.94 1.37 12.71
C MET A 229 5.76 2.47 13.39
N ALA A 230 5.95 2.42 14.71
CA ALA A 230 6.81 3.39 15.40
C ALA A 230 8.27 3.29 14.95
N ILE A 231 8.75 2.09 14.62
CA ILE A 231 10.07 1.86 14.04
C ILE A 231 10.11 2.33 12.59
N ALA A 232 9.16 1.90 11.76
CA ALA A 232 9.08 2.21 10.33
C ALA A 232 8.95 3.72 10.06
N ASN A 233 8.23 4.45 10.93
CA ASN A 233 8.03 5.90 10.85
C ASN A 233 9.12 6.73 11.55
N SER A 234 10.14 6.10 12.14
CA SER A 234 11.20 6.84 12.86
C SER A 234 12.19 7.47 11.89
N PRO A 235 12.28 8.81 11.78
CA PRO A 235 13.29 9.47 10.93
C PRO A 235 14.72 9.05 11.31
N LEU A 236 14.99 8.81 12.60
CA LEU A 236 16.30 8.37 13.05
C LEU A 236 16.63 6.94 12.61
N VAL A 237 15.67 6.03 12.60
CA VAL A 237 15.86 4.68 12.06
C VAL A 237 16.05 4.75 10.55
N LYS A 238 15.15 5.43 9.83
CA LYS A 238 15.18 5.55 8.38
C LYS A 238 16.46 6.22 7.86
N THR A 239 16.98 7.23 8.56
CA THR A 239 18.27 7.87 8.22
C THR A 239 19.47 6.99 8.56
N ALA A 240 19.40 6.12 9.58
CA ALA A 240 20.43 5.11 9.83
C ALA A 240 20.48 4.09 8.68
N VAL A 241 19.33 3.64 8.21
CA VAL A 241 19.23 2.77 7.03
C VAL A 241 19.83 3.45 5.79
N ALA A 242 19.48 4.70 5.52
CA ALA A 242 20.04 5.49 4.42
C ALA A 242 21.58 5.65 4.51
N GLY A 243 22.10 5.75 5.72
CA GLY A 243 23.54 5.85 6.02
C GLY A 243 24.27 4.50 6.14
N GLU A 244 23.58 3.38 5.93
CA GLU A 244 24.12 2.02 6.07
C GLU A 244 24.67 1.73 7.48
N ASP A 245 24.08 2.37 8.50
CA ASP A 245 24.42 2.26 9.90
C ASP A 245 23.46 1.31 10.63
N ALA A 246 23.97 0.16 11.11
CA ALA A 246 23.20 -0.81 11.88
C ALA A 246 22.92 -0.30 13.33
N ASN A 247 22.30 0.86 13.42
CA ASN A 247 22.06 1.58 14.67
C ASN A 247 20.87 1.01 15.45
N TRP A 248 21.09 -0.13 16.10
CA TRP A 248 20.07 -0.77 16.92
C TRP A 248 19.60 0.10 18.11
N GLY A 249 20.42 1.04 18.59
CA GLY A 249 20.02 1.99 19.62
C GLY A 249 18.86 2.88 19.19
N ARG A 250 18.79 3.24 17.89
CA ARG A 250 17.64 3.98 17.33
C ARG A 250 16.38 3.10 17.25
N VAL A 251 16.55 1.80 17.05
CA VAL A 251 15.44 0.84 17.09
C VAL A 251 14.89 0.72 18.51
N VAL A 252 15.76 0.57 19.53
CA VAL A 252 15.37 0.56 20.95
C VAL A 252 14.58 1.82 21.31
N MET A 253 15.07 3.00 20.89
CA MET A 253 14.36 4.27 21.10
C MET A 253 12.97 4.26 20.44
N ALA A 254 12.87 3.74 19.22
CA ALA A 254 11.60 3.68 18.49
C ALA A 254 10.60 2.73 19.18
N VAL A 255 11.04 1.58 19.67
CA VAL A 255 10.24 0.66 20.51
C VAL A 255 9.75 1.39 21.77
N GLY A 256 10.66 2.06 22.50
CA GLY A 256 10.32 2.74 23.75
C GLY A 256 9.33 3.90 23.60
N LYS A 257 9.32 4.59 22.44
CA LYS A 257 8.37 5.70 22.16
C LYS A 257 7.01 5.23 21.64
N ALA A 258 6.85 3.95 21.31
CA ALA A 258 5.61 3.43 20.69
C ALA A 258 4.37 3.51 21.60
N GLY A 259 4.58 3.68 22.93
CA GLY A 259 3.49 3.74 23.90
C GLY A 259 2.85 2.38 24.20
N GLU A 260 3.51 1.30 23.82
CA GLU A 260 3.08 -0.08 24.03
C GLU A 260 4.00 -0.77 25.07
N PRO A 261 3.53 -1.85 25.72
CA PRO A 261 4.35 -2.61 26.65
C PRO A 261 5.65 -3.10 26.00
N ALA A 262 6.78 -2.83 26.66
CA ALA A 262 8.09 -3.31 26.29
C ALA A 262 8.96 -3.48 27.54
N ASP A 263 9.69 -4.58 27.60
CA ASP A 263 10.66 -4.87 28.65
C ASP A 263 12.06 -4.90 28.05
N ARG A 264 12.90 -3.94 28.46
CA ARG A 264 14.26 -3.83 27.93
C ARG A 264 15.08 -5.11 28.13
N ASP A 265 14.87 -5.82 29.24
CA ASP A 265 15.66 -6.99 29.63
C ASP A 265 15.20 -8.27 28.87
N ARG A 266 14.16 -8.15 27.99
CA ARG A 266 13.64 -9.22 27.14
C ARG A 266 13.79 -8.93 25.65
N LEU A 267 14.11 -7.67 25.32
CA LEU A 267 14.16 -7.20 23.95
C LEU A 267 15.35 -7.81 23.19
N ALA A 268 15.07 -8.33 22.02
CA ALA A 268 16.09 -8.77 21.07
C ALA A 268 15.86 -8.16 19.68
N ILE A 269 16.96 -7.83 18.97
CA ILE A 269 16.94 -7.12 17.68
C ILE A 269 17.89 -7.79 16.69
N TRP A 270 17.45 -7.89 15.44
CA TRP A 270 18.24 -8.44 14.32
C TRP A 270 18.17 -7.50 13.11
N PHE A 271 19.28 -7.39 12.38
CA PHE A 271 19.35 -6.92 11.01
C PHE A 271 19.68 -8.13 10.11
N GLY A 272 18.75 -8.53 9.22
CA GLY A 272 18.83 -9.81 8.54
C GLY A 272 18.90 -10.96 9.54
N ASP A 273 19.90 -11.80 9.41
CA ASP A 273 20.17 -12.91 10.33
C ASP A 273 21.15 -12.55 11.47
N VAL A 274 21.65 -11.30 11.50
CA VAL A 274 22.62 -10.85 12.50
C VAL A 274 21.89 -10.29 13.72
N ARG A 275 21.95 -11.01 14.85
CA ARG A 275 21.45 -10.49 16.12
C ARG A 275 22.41 -9.43 16.66
N VAL A 276 21.89 -8.26 16.95
CA VAL A 276 22.68 -7.10 17.38
C VAL A 276 22.47 -6.74 18.85
N ALA A 277 21.30 -7.10 19.40
CA ALA A 277 20.97 -6.87 20.82
C ALA A 277 20.13 -8.02 21.35
N VAL A 278 20.30 -8.36 22.63
CA VAL A 278 19.56 -9.38 23.38
C VAL A 278 19.63 -9.06 24.87
N ASP A 279 18.59 -9.40 25.63
CA ASP A 279 18.54 -9.26 27.10
C ASP A 279 18.97 -7.87 27.62
N GLY A 280 18.57 -6.83 26.88
CA GLY A 280 18.84 -5.44 27.27
C GLY A 280 20.23 -4.90 26.94
N GLU A 281 21.08 -5.68 26.29
CA GLU A 281 22.48 -5.30 25.96
C GLU A 281 22.85 -5.69 24.53
N ARG A 282 24.06 -5.26 24.15
CA ARG A 282 24.65 -5.70 22.87
C ARG A 282 24.85 -7.21 22.91
N ASP A 283 24.47 -7.88 21.80
CA ASP A 283 24.72 -9.31 21.66
C ASP A 283 26.20 -9.66 21.90
N PRO A 284 26.53 -10.67 22.72
CA PRO A 284 27.91 -11.10 22.94
C PRO A 284 28.66 -11.49 21.66
N ASP A 285 27.93 -12.05 20.68
CA ASP A 285 28.47 -12.46 19.38
C ASP A 285 28.34 -11.39 18.30
N TYR A 286 28.00 -10.16 18.66
CA TYR A 286 27.83 -9.05 17.73
C TYR A 286 29.07 -8.80 16.87
N SER A 287 28.86 -8.78 15.57
CA SER A 287 29.86 -8.41 14.56
C SER A 287 29.42 -7.15 13.81
N GLU A 288 30.14 -6.05 14.04
CA GLU A 288 29.98 -4.79 13.30
C GLU A 288 30.08 -5.01 11.79
N ALA A 289 31.06 -5.82 11.35
CA ALA A 289 31.26 -6.08 9.92
C ALA A 289 30.09 -6.85 9.31
N ALA A 290 29.51 -7.83 10.03
CA ALA A 290 28.36 -8.58 9.56
C ALA A 290 27.10 -7.69 9.50
N ALA A 291 26.85 -6.90 10.55
CA ALA A 291 25.72 -5.98 10.58
C ALA A 291 25.83 -4.90 9.47
N SER A 292 27.01 -4.34 9.27
CA SER A 292 27.26 -3.38 8.18
C SER A 292 27.11 -3.99 6.79
N ALA A 293 27.39 -5.30 6.62
CA ALA A 293 27.16 -5.98 5.36
C ALA A 293 25.66 -6.05 5.03
N VAL A 294 24.83 -6.40 6.00
CA VAL A 294 23.35 -6.40 5.83
C VAL A 294 22.84 -5.01 5.48
N MET A 295 23.35 -3.96 6.12
CA MET A 295 22.89 -2.60 5.86
C MET A 295 23.24 -2.07 4.46
N LYS A 296 24.13 -2.73 3.72
CA LYS A 296 24.46 -2.39 2.32
C LYS A 296 23.52 -3.00 1.30
N GLU A 297 22.73 -3.99 1.70
CA GLU A 297 21.75 -4.61 0.81
C GLU A 297 20.66 -3.59 0.41
N GLU A 298 20.02 -3.80 -0.74
CA GLU A 298 18.88 -2.98 -1.18
C GLU A 298 17.60 -3.32 -0.39
N GLU A 299 17.49 -4.57 0.08
CA GLU A 299 16.37 -5.05 0.88
C GLU A 299 16.86 -5.45 2.27
N ILE A 300 16.38 -4.76 3.28
CA ILE A 300 16.78 -4.93 4.68
C ILE A 300 15.62 -5.50 5.48
N ARG A 301 15.88 -6.58 6.20
CA ARG A 301 14.94 -7.14 7.15
C ARG A 301 15.36 -6.74 8.56
N LEU A 302 14.50 -5.98 9.27
CA LEU A 302 14.64 -5.60 10.67
C LEU A 302 13.64 -6.41 11.50
N ARG A 303 14.13 -7.26 12.40
CA ARG A 303 13.30 -8.06 13.29
C ARG A 303 13.49 -7.64 14.74
N VAL A 304 12.40 -7.55 15.49
CA VAL A 304 12.36 -7.23 16.91
C VAL A 304 11.51 -8.25 17.62
N ASP A 305 12.04 -8.92 18.65
CA ASP A 305 11.31 -9.77 19.56
C ASP A 305 11.20 -9.09 20.92
N LEU A 306 9.98 -8.95 21.42
CA LEU A 306 9.68 -8.31 22.71
C LEU A 306 9.65 -9.32 23.86
N GLY A 307 9.52 -10.61 23.61
CA GLY A 307 9.50 -11.68 24.60
C GLY A 307 8.35 -11.61 25.61
N LEU A 308 7.25 -10.89 25.32
CA LEU A 308 6.12 -10.65 26.24
C LEU A 308 4.92 -11.55 25.97
N GLY A 309 4.70 -11.96 24.72
CA GLY A 309 3.53 -12.72 24.31
C GLY A 309 3.69 -13.42 22.97
N LEU A 310 2.59 -13.54 22.21
CA LEU A 310 2.55 -14.19 20.90
C LEU A 310 2.13 -13.24 19.76
N GLY A 311 1.89 -11.96 20.08
CA GLY A 311 1.48 -10.98 19.08
C GLY A 311 2.59 -10.73 18.06
N THR A 312 2.19 -10.66 16.78
CA THR A 312 3.11 -10.45 15.66
C THR A 312 2.55 -9.42 14.68
N ALA A 313 3.44 -8.69 14.02
CA ALA A 313 3.10 -7.84 12.90
C ALA A 313 4.32 -7.63 12.00
N THR A 314 4.06 -7.49 10.71
CA THR A 314 5.07 -7.06 9.72
C THR A 314 4.56 -5.83 8.99
N VAL A 315 5.43 -4.84 8.83
CA VAL A 315 5.17 -3.62 8.06
C VAL A 315 6.37 -3.32 7.18
N TRP A 316 6.15 -2.54 6.13
CA TRP A 316 7.20 -2.19 5.17
C TRP A 316 7.36 -0.69 5.05
N THR A 317 8.61 -0.27 4.91
CA THR A 317 9.00 1.13 4.71
C THR A 317 10.23 1.23 3.82
N CYS A 318 10.69 2.44 3.57
CA CYS A 318 11.93 2.72 2.87
C CYS A 318 12.89 3.54 3.76
N ASP A 319 14.11 3.72 3.31
CA ASP A 319 15.06 4.66 3.94
C ASP A 319 14.62 6.13 3.76
N LEU A 320 15.23 7.03 4.52
CA LEU A 320 15.02 8.47 4.40
C LEU A 320 16.33 9.14 4.00
N THR A 321 16.41 9.56 2.74
CA THR A 321 17.59 10.21 2.16
C THR A 321 17.41 11.72 2.05
N LYS A 322 18.48 12.44 1.72
CA LYS A 322 18.42 13.87 1.41
C LYS A 322 17.54 14.18 0.17
N GLU A 323 17.38 13.20 -0.71
CA GLU A 323 16.57 13.33 -1.94
C GLU A 323 15.09 13.52 -1.62
N TYR A 324 14.58 12.92 -0.51
CA TYR A 324 13.22 13.19 -0.03
C TYR A 324 13.00 14.69 0.20
N VAL A 325 13.95 15.35 0.87
CA VAL A 325 13.86 16.79 1.15
C VAL A 325 13.97 17.60 -0.15
N ALA A 326 14.83 17.21 -1.08
CA ALA A 326 14.99 17.90 -2.36
C ALA A 326 13.70 17.82 -3.20
N ILE A 327 13.10 16.62 -3.32
CA ILE A 327 11.86 16.41 -4.08
C ILE A 327 10.72 17.24 -3.46
N ASN A 328 10.50 17.13 -2.15
CA ASN A 328 9.38 17.80 -1.48
C ASN A 328 9.57 19.30 -1.29
N GLY A 329 10.82 19.77 -1.25
CA GLY A 329 11.14 21.20 -1.20
C GLY A 329 10.82 21.96 -2.48
N ASP A 330 10.85 21.27 -3.62
CA ASP A 330 10.55 21.84 -4.95
C ASP A 330 9.11 21.54 -5.43
N TYR A 331 8.46 20.54 -4.82
CA TYR A 331 7.09 20.16 -5.17
C TYR A 331 6.09 21.14 -4.59
N ARG A 332 5.32 21.78 -5.49
CA ARG A 332 4.15 22.59 -5.11
C ARG A 332 2.90 21.72 -5.19
N SER A 333 2.47 21.26 -4.05
CA SER A 333 1.17 20.61 -3.89
C SER A 333 0.03 21.63 -3.87
#